data_d629b039394cb5c924511f8e14ecd7a4
#
_entry.id   d629b039394cb5c924511f8e14ecd7a4
#
_cell.length_a   1.000
_cell.length_b   1.000
_cell.length_c   1.000
_cell.angle_alpha   90.00
_cell.angle_beta   90.00
_cell.angle_gamma   90.00
#
_symmetry.space_group_name_H-M   'P 1'
#
loop_
_entity.id
_entity.type
_entity.pdbx_description
1 polymer ?
#
loop_
_entity_poly.entity_id
_entity_poly.type
_entity_poly.pdbx_seq_one_letter_code
_entity_poly.pdbx_strand_id
1 'polypeptide(L)'
;KVWLAEPAGVAEAWTLAILLAEEKLYGRTEVFATVGSDELLFDMRKATLPVAQLTQSQARYEASGGKGLLSDYFELANGEARLLPRLRERITWAQYNLVTDASFNEFHGIICRRALPDFGPLLRQRVLRLFRDSLSLFGVLGLDREFSPTDATVGDYQPLFENGGWYKRVR
;
A
#
# COMPACT_ATOMS: atom_id res chain seq x y z
N LYS A 1 -0.84 -8.17 9.30
CA LYS A 1 -0.81 -6.70 9.18
C LYS A 1 -0.07 -6.31 7.92
N VAL A 2 -0.61 -5.36 7.17
CA VAL A 2 0.01 -4.78 5.98
C VAL A 2 0.13 -3.27 6.17
N TRP A 3 1.30 -2.74 5.90
CA TRP A 3 1.56 -1.30 5.91
C TRP A 3 1.65 -0.78 4.48
N LEU A 4 0.78 0.15 4.15
CA LEU A 4 0.81 0.94 2.92
C LEU A 4 1.42 2.30 3.25
N ALA A 5 2.68 2.47 2.91
CA ALA A 5 3.46 3.66 3.26
C ALA A 5 3.41 4.69 2.13
N GLU A 6 2.94 5.90 2.44
CA GLU A 6 2.85 7.03 1.50
C GLU A 6 2.14 6.68 0.19
N PRO A 7 0.89 6.17 0.21
CA PRO A 7 0.15 5.94 -1.02
C PRO A 7 -0.07 7.24 -1.78
N ALA A 8 -0.15 7.15 -3.09
CA ALA A 8 -0.42 8.30 -3.96
C ALA A 8 -1.80 8.94 -3.71
N GLY A 9 -2.73 8.14 -3.22
CA GLY A 9 -4.09 8.54 -2.94
C GLY A 9 -4.89 7.37 -2.36
N VAL A 10 -6.15 7.62 -2.07
CA VAL A 10 -7.05 6.65 -1.47
C VAL A 10 -7.27 5.41 -2.34
N ALA A 11 -7.21 5.56 -3.66
CA ALA A 11 -7.43 4.47 -4.61
C ALA A 11 -6.45 3.29 -4.41
N GLU A 12 -5.22 3.57 -4.02
CA GLU A 12 -4.22 2.52 -3.77
C GLU A 12 -4.60 1.66 -2.55
N ALA A 13 -5.04 2.28 -1.46
CA ALA A 13 -5.51 1.59 -0.27
C ALA A 13 -6.81 0.79 -0.54
N TRP A 14 -7.71 1.36 -1.33
CA TRP A 14 -8.96 0.69 -1.70
C TRP A 14 -8.73 -0.50 -2.64
N THR A 15 -7.80 -0.37 -3.58
CA THR A 15 -7.37 -1.50 -4.42
C THR A 15 -6.83 -2.64 -3.59
N LEU A 16 -5.98 -2.35 -2.61
CA LEU A 16 -5.46 -3.37 -1.69
C LEU A 16 -6.58 -4.05 -0.90
N ALA A 17 -7.54 -3.29 -0.39
CA ALA A 17 -8.68 -3.82 0.35
C ALA A 17 -9.54 -4.76 -0.53
N ILE A 18 -9.80 -4.39 -1.78
CA ILE A 18 -10.55 -5.20 -2.74
C ILE A 18 -9.79 -6.50 -3.04
N LEU A 19 -8.49 -6.43 -3.33
CA LEU A 19 -7.66 -7.61 -3.58
C LEU A 19 -7.66 -8.57 -2.40
N LEU A 20 -7.49 -8.06 -1.18
CA LEU A 20 -7.55 -8.87 0.03
C LEU A 20 -8.94 -9.50 0.26
N ALA A 21 -10.00 -8.80 -0.11
CA ALA A 21 -11.36 -9.33 -0.01
C ALA A 21 -11.60 -10.47 -1.02
N GLU A 22 -11.17 -10.31 -2.26
CA GLU A 22 -11.28 -11.33 -3.30
C GLU A 22 -10.48 -12.59 -2.98
N GLU A 23 -9.28 -12.43 -2.40
CA GLU A 23 -8.45 -13.53 -1.93
C GLU A 23 -8.91 -14.12 -0.57
N LYS A 24 -10.04 -13.65 -0.02
CA LYS A 24 -10.59 -14.08 1.28
C LYS A 24 -9.63 -13.88 2.46
N LEU A 25 -8.74 -12.91 2.34
CA LEU A 25 -7.75 -12.55 3.35
C LEU A 25 -8.19 -11.36 4.20
N TYR A 26 -9.14 -10.56 3.74
CA TYR A 26 -9.48 -9.28 4.35
C TYR A 26 -10.02 -9.43 5.78
N GLY A 27 -10.78 -10.48 6.07
CA GLY A 27 -11.30 -10.76 7.42
C GLY A 27 -10.23 -10.95 8.51
N ARG A 28 -9.00 -11.29 8.12
CA ARG A 28 -7.86 -11.53 9.01
C ARG A 28 -6.67 -10.60 8.76
N THR A 29 -6.85 -9.56 7.94
CA THR A 29 -5.81 -8.59 7.61
C THR A 29 -6.20 -7.20 8.11
N GLU A 30 -5.29 -6.53 8.79
CA GLU A 30 -5.36 -5.12 9.15
C GLU A 30 -4.47 -4.35 8.18
N VAL A 31 -5.01 -3.31 7.55
CA VAL A 31 -4.27 -2.42 6.65
C VAL A 31 -4.01 -1.11 7.38
N PHE A 32 -2.75 -0.74 7.50
CA PHE A 32 -2.30 0.55 8.00
C PHE A 32 -1.83 1.39 6.80
N ALA A 33 -2.53 2.47 6.53
CA ALA A 33 -2.16 3.42 5.47
C ALA A 33 -1.65 4.70 6.13
N THR A 34 -0.44 5.11 5.81
CA THR A 34 0.18 6.26 6.46
C THR A 34 0.60 7.33 5.47
N VAL A 35 0.43 8.58 5.87
CA VAL A 35 0.79 9.78 5.10
C VAL A 35 1.57 10.75 5.98
N GLY A 36 2.40 11.59 5.35
CA GLY A 36 3.38 12.42 6.05
C GLY A 36 2.83 13.68 6.72
N SER A 37 1.55 14.03 6.54
CA SER A 37 0.96 15.22 7.15
C SER A 37 -0.47 15.02 7.57
N ASP A 38 -0.92 15.83 8.55
CA ASP A 38 -2.32 15.86 9.01
C ASP A 38 -3.28 16.34 7.92
N GLU A 39 -2.85 17.22 7.04
CA GLU A 39 -3.64 17.69 5.91
C GLU A 39 -3.94 16.53 4.93
N LEU A 40 -2.92 15.79 4.53
CA LEU A 40 -3.10 14.60 3.69
C LEU A 40 -3.96 13.54 4.39
N LEU A 41 -3.78 13.35 5.70
CA LEU A 41 -4.58 12.41 6.48
C LEU A 41 -6.07 12.78 6.45
N PHE A 42 -6.38 14.05 6.61
CA PHE A 42 -7.75 14.56 6.52
C PHE A 42 -8.35 14.32 5.13
N ASP A 43 -7.59 14.62 4.09
CA ASP A 43 -8.01 14.41 2.70
C ASP A 43 -8.29 12.94 2.41
N MET A 44 -7.40 12.04 2.84
CA MET A 44 -7.59 10.60 2.62
C MET A 44 -8.85 10.05 3.31
N ARG A 45 -9.14 10.54 4.52
CA ARG A 45 -10.34 10.12 5.27
C ARG A 45 -11.66 10.55 4.62
N LYS A 46 -11.66 11.67 3.90
CA LYS A 46 -12.84 12.24 3.22
C LYS A 46 -12.92 11.86 1.75
N ALA A 47 -11.88 11.30 1.19
CA ALA A 47 -11.77 11.08 -0.24
C ALA A 47 -12.91 10.26 -0.83
N THR A 48 -13.29 10.65 -2.02
CA THR A 48 -14.14 9.92 -2.96
C THR A 48 -13.40 9.81 -4.29
N LEU A 49 -13.90 9.00 -5.20
CA LEU A 49 -13.41 8.89 -6.57
C LEU A 49 -14.56 9.18 -7.53
N PRO A 50 -14.30 9.87 -8.66
CA PRO A 50 -15.32 9.99 -9.70
C PRO A 50 -15.78 8.61 -10.19
N VAL A 51 -17.08 8.42 -10.36
CA VAL A 51 -17.65 7.15 -10.90
C VAL A 51 -17.04 6.81 -12.26
N ALA A 52 -16.75 7.80 -13.08
CA ALA A 52 -16.07 7.61 -14.36
C ALA A 52 -14.71 6.89 -14.23
N GLN A 53 -13.99 7.11 -13.12
CA GLN A 53 -12.72 6.41 -12.86
C GLN A 53 -12.93 4.90 -12.64
N LEU A 54 -14.02 4.49 -12.00
CA LEU A 54 -14.34 3.07 -11.84
C LEU A 54 -14.60 2.42 -13.19
N THR A 55 -15.37 3.07 -14.04
CA THR A 55 -15.67 2.60 -15.40
C THR A 55 -14.39 2.42 -16.21
N GLN A 56 -13.48 3.38 -16.16
CA GLN A 56 -12.19 3.30 -16.84
C GLN A 56 -11.28 2.21 -16.27
N SER A 57 -11.43 1.89 -14.97
CA SER A 57 -10.60 0.89 -14.29
C SER A 57 -11.14 -0.53 -14.41
N GLN A 58 -12.38 -0.72 -14.87
CA GLN A 58 -13.02 -2.04 -14.97
C GLN A 58 -12.19 -3.03 -15.79
N ALA A 59 -11.69 -2.64 -16.96
CA ALA A 59 -10.89 -3.51 -17.81
C ALA A 59 -9.57 -3.94 -17.14
N ARG A 60 -8.93 -3.05 -16.38
CA ARG A 60 -7.72 -3.39 -15.62
C ARG A 60 -8.03 -4.33 -14.46
N TYR A 61 -9.15 -4.13 -13.80
CA TYR A 61 -9.62 -5.03 -12.74
C TYR A 61 -9.86 -6.45 -13.29
N GLU A 62 -10.55 -6.59 -14.41
CA GLU A 62 -10.76 -7.89 -15.08
C GLU A 62 -9.44 -8.53 -15.52
N ALA A 63 -8.54 -7.76 -16.12
CA ALA A 63 -7.22 -8.22 -16.53
C ALA A 63 -6.35 -8.69 -15.35
N SER A 64 -6.62 -8.17 -14.15
CA SER A 64 -5.96 -8.60 -12.89
C SER A 64 -6.58 -9.84 -12.25
N GLY A 65 -7.63 -10.42 -12.85
CA GLY A 65 -8.33 -11.60 -12.35
C GLY A 65 -9.64 -11.32 -11.61
N GLY A 66 -10.10 -10.08 -11.59
CA GLY A 66 -11.41 -9.70 -11.05
C GLY A 66 -12.56 -10.35 -11.82
N LYS A 67 -13.56 -10.87 -11.12
CA LYS A 67 -14.62 -11.68 -11.72
C LYS A 67 -15.98 -10.99 -11.79
N GLY A 68 -16.13 -9.83 -11.17
CA GLY A 68 -17.39 -9.10 -11.08
C GLY A 68 -17.30 -7.68 -11.63
N LEU A 69 -18.16 -6.81 -11.13
CA LEU A 69 -18.10 -5.39 -11.38
C LEU A 69 -17.29 -4.69 -10.29
N LEU A 70 -16.31 -3.91 -10.68
CA LEU A 70 -15.52 -3.10 -9.73
C LEU A 70 -16.43 -2.18 -8.90
N SER A 71 -17.50 -1.65 -9.51
CA SER A 71 -18.49 -0.81 -8.84
C SER A 71 -19.24 -1.49 -7.69
N ASP A 72 -19.30 -2.83 -7.64
CA ASP A 72 -19.95 -3.57 -6.55
C ASP A 72 -19.25 -3.38 -5.19
N TYR A 73 -18.02 -2.92 -5.19
CA TYR A 73 -17.26 -2.60 -3.98
C TYR A 73 -17.49 -1.16 -3.46
N PHE A 74 -18.36 -0.39 -4.12
CA PHE A 74 -18.52 1.04 -3.84
C PHE A 74 -19.96 1.44 -3.58
N GLU A 75 -20.13 2.44 -2.72
CA GLU A 75 -21.31 3.28 -2.64
C GLU A 75 -21.21 4.37 -3.69
N LEU A 76 -22.23 4.54 -4.51
CA LEU A 76 -22.28 5.55 -5.57
C LEU A 76 -23.31 6.63 -5.21
N ALA A 77 -22.91 7.88 -5.19
CA ALA A 77 -23.77 9.01 -4.95
C ALA A 77 -23.25 10.27 -5.66
N ASN A 78 -24.13 10.99 -6.35
CA ASN A 78 -23.81 12.28 -6.98
C ASN A 78 -22.59 12.25 -7.92
N GLY A 79 -22.40 11.16 -8.67
CA GLY A 79 -21.26 11.00 -9.56
C GLY A 79 -19.94 10.63 -8.85
N GLU A 80 -19.97 10.44 -7.55
CA GLU A 80 -18.83 10.05 -6.73
C GLU A 80 -18.99 8.61 -6.19
N ALA A 81 -17.87 7.94 -6.02
CA ALA A 81 -17.78 6.60 -5.49
C ALA A 81 -16.95 6.57 -4.21
N ARG A 82 -17.41 5.85 -3.21
CA ARG A 82 -16.69 5.61 -1.97
C ARG A 82 -16.69 4.12 -1.65
N LEU A 83 -15.56 3.58 -1.23
CA LEU A 83 -15.44 2.18 -0.87
C LEU A 83 -16.51 1.81 0.19
N LEU A 84 -17.12 0.64 0.08
CA LEU A 84 -18.12 0.17 1.04
C LEU A 84 -17.62 0.22 2.49
N PRO A 85 -18.45 0.62 3.46
CA PRO A 85 -18.05 0.75 4.87
C PRO A 85 -17.33 -0.48 5.41
N ARG A 86 -17.85 -1.68 5.15
CA ARG A 86 -17.26 -2.96 5.59
C ARG A 86 -15.81 -3.18 5.14
N LEU A 87 -15.41 -2.52 4.05
CA LEU A 87 -14.03 -2.55 3.56
C LEU A 87 -13.20 -1.39 4.12
N ARG A 88 -13.78 -0.20 4.24
CA ARG A 88 -13.09 0.97 4.80
C ARG A 88 -12.70 0.81 6.27
N GLU A 89 -13.54 0.16 7.07
CA GLU A 89 -13.36 0.01 8.51
C GLU A 89 -12.10 -0.74 8.93
N ARG A 90 -11.52 -1.54 8.03
CA ARG A 90 -10.28 -2.27 8.29
C ARG A 90 -9.02 -1.56 7.80
N ILE A 91 -9.17 -0.37 7.22
CA ILE A 91 -8.06 0.50 6.84
C ILE A 91 -7.88 1.55 7.93
N THR A 92 -6.79 1.46 8.65
CA THR A 92 -6.40 2.47 9.64
C THR A 92 -5.52 3.50 8.97
N TRP A 93 -6.01 4.72 8.86
CA TRP A 93 -5.26 5.87 8.38
C TRP A 93 -4.57 6.58 9.53
N ALA A 94 -3.28 6.86 9.40
CA ALA A 94 -2.50 7.58 10.39
C ALA A 94 -1.46 8.51 9.74
N GLN A 95 -1.10 9.56 10.46
CA GLN A 95 0.08 10.34 10.12
C GLN A 95 1.33 9.58 10.58
N TYR A 96 2.32 9.54 9.73
CA TYR A 96 3.62 8.93 10.04
C TYR A 96 4.69 9.49 9.11
N ASN A 97 5.83 9.88 9.66
CA ASN A 97 6.94 10.43 8.90
C ASN A 97 8.03 9.35 8.72
N LEU A 98 8.20 8.89 7.50
CA LEU A 98 9.18 7.85 7.16
C LEU A 98 10.63 8.22 7.51
N VAL A 99 10.93 9.52 7.63
CA VAL A 99 12.28 10.01 7.88
C VAL A 99 12.59 10.12 9.36
N THR A 100 11.61 10.56 10.18
CA THR A 100 11.85 10.90 11.58
C THR A 100 11.37 9.85 12.55
N ASP A 101 10.30 9.13 12.21
CA ASP A 101 9.65 8.21 13.12
C ASP A 101 10.38 6.85 13.17
N ALA A 102 10.22 6.16 14.28
CA ALA A 102 10.80 4.84 14.49
C ALA A 102 9.78 3.74 14.13
N SER A 103 10.26 2.51 13.96
CA SER A 103 9.38 1.34 13.77
C SER A 103 8.30 1.27 14.86
N PHE A 104 7.04 1.09 14.44
CA PHE A 104 5.90 1.10 15.36
C PHE A 104 5.12 -0.21 15.41
N ASN A 105 5.43 -1.16 14.54
CA ASN A 105 4.73 -2.44 14.48
C ASN A 105 5.58 -3.48 13.75
N GLU A 106 5.17 -4.74 13.83
CA GLU A 106 5.71 -5.82 13.02
C GLU A 106 4.69 -6.17 11.94
N PHE A 107 5.07 -5.93 10.69
CA PHE A 107 4.23 -6.12 9.51
C PHE A 107 4.58 -7.39 8.76
N HIS A 108 3.59 -8.04 8.15
CA HIS A 108 3.77 -9.17 7.24
C HIS A 108 3.95 -8.72 5.79
N GLY A 109 3.52 -7.50 5.49
CA GLY A 109 3.73 -6.84 4.20
C GLY A 109 3.92 -5.35 4.38
N ILE A 110 4.84 -4.76 3.62
CA ILE A 110 5.04 -3.32 3.49
C ILE A 110 5.00 -2.99 2.01
N ILE A 111 4.20 -2.00 1.64
CA ILE A 111 4.08 -1.52 0.27
C ILE A 111 4.40 -0.03 0.25
N CYS A 112 5.46 0.35 -0.48
CA CYS A 112 5.87 1.74 -0.67
C CYS A 112 6.27 1.96 -2.12
N ARG A 113 5.34 2.40 -2.95
CA ARG A 113 5.52 2.48 -4.40
C ARG A 113 5.89 3.87 -4.93
N ARG A 114 5.86 4.91 -4.10
CA ARG A 114 6.03 6.28 -4.61
C ARG A 114 7.02 7.14 -3.84
N ALA A 115 7.17 6.98 -2.55
CA ALA A 115 7.96 7.91 -1.74
C ALA A 115 9.48 7.75 -1.91
N LEU A 116 9.97 6.54 -2.11
CA LEU A 116 11.42 6.28 -2.17
C LEU A 116 12.17 6.99 -3.30
N PRO A 117 11.61 7.16 -4.52
CA PRO A 117 12.28 7.89 -5.59
C PRO A 117 12.53 9.37 -5.27
N ASP A 118 11.69 9.98 -4.43
CA ASP A 118 11.77 11.39 -4.08
C ASP A 118 12.81 11.66 -2.98
N PHE A 119 13.31 10.62 -2.33
CA PHE A 119 14.32 10.74 -1.29
C PHE A 119 15.75 10.74 -1.86
N GLY A 120 16.56 11.67 -1.38
CA GLY A 120 18.01 11.61 -1.61
C GLY A 120 18.64 10.35 -1.01
N PRO A 121 19.87 9.99 -1.41
CA PRO A 121 20.50 8.71 -1.05
C PRO A 121 20.49 8.39 0.45
N LEU A 122 20.79 9.37 1.31
CA LEU A 122 20.83 9.15 2.77
C LEU A 122 19.47 8.84 3.36
N LEU A 123 18.42 9.58 2.93
CA LEU A 123 17.06 9.35 3.39
C LEU A 123 16.51 8.03 2.88
N ARG A 124 16.78 7.69 1.63
CA ARG A 124 16.43 6.39 1.05
C ARG A 124 17.01 5.25 1.89
N GLN A 125 18.29 5.28 2.24
CA GLN A 125 18.92 4.25 3.06
C GLN A 125 18.28 4.14 4.45
N ARG A 126 17.92 5.27 5.06
CA ARG A 126 17.22 5.30 6.34
C ARG A 126 15.84 4.63 6.26
N VAL A 127 15.06 4.96 5.24
CA VAL A 127 13.72 4.41 5.05
C VAL A 127 13.77 2.91 4.75
N LEU A 128 14.73 2.45 3.96
CA LEU A 128 14.93 1.01 3.71
C LEU A 128 15.27 0.23 4.99
N ARG A 129 16.08 0.81 5.88
CA ARG A 129 16.33 0.21 7.21
C ARG A 129 15.05 0.19 8.06
N LEU A 130 14.29 1.28 8.08
CA LEU A 130 13.00 1.34 8.78
C LEU A 130 12.06 0.22 8.29
N PHE A 131 11.94 0.02 7.00
CA PHE A 131 11.11 -1.06 6.44
C PHE A 131 11.61 -2.43 6.84
N ARG A 132 12.92 -2.65 6.77
CA ARG A 132 13.52 -3.91 7.22
C ARG A 132 13.23 -4.19 8.70
N ASP A 133 13.38 -3.19 9.56
CA ASP A 133 13.16 -3.34 11.01
C ASP A 133 11.66 -3.47 11.38
N SER A 134 10.77 -2.96 10.54
CA SER A 134 9.32 -3.04 10.70
C SER A 134 8.68 -4.28 10.06
N LEU A 135 9.39 -4.99 9.20
CA LEU A 135 8.88 -6.16 8.49
C LEU A 135 9.25 -7.44 9.22
N SER A 136 8.30 -8.34 9.43
CA SER A 136 8.57 -9.66 10.01
C SER A 136 9.49 -10.50 9.12
N LEU A 137 10.19 -11.44 9.72
CA LEU A 137 10.94 -12.44 8.96
C LEU A 137 9.99 -13.19 8.01
N PHE A 138 10.39 -13.37 6.77
CA PHE A 138 9.58 -13.86 5.66
C PHE A 138 8.43 -12.97 5.21
N GLY A 139 8.31 -11.77 5.76
CA GLY A 139 7.38 -10.75 5.27
C GLY A 139 7.76 -10.24 3.88
N VAL A 140 6.82 -9.57 3.24
CA VAL A 140 6.95 -9.11 1.84
C VAL A 140 7.07 -7.59 1.79
N LEU A 141 8.06 -7.10 1.05
CA LEU A 141 8.26 -5.69 0.73
C LEU A 141 7.94 -5.45 -0.75
N GLY A 142 7.01 -4.53 -1.02
CA GLY A 142 6.67 -4.06 -2.37
C GLY A 142 7.16 -2.64 -2.61
N LEU A 143 8.03 -2.47 -3.60
CA LEU A 143 8.60 -1.19 -4.02
C LEU A 143 8.17 -0.83 -5.45
N ASP A 144 8.42 0.41 -5.86
CA ASP A 144 8.12 0.90 -7.20
C ASP A 144 9.10 0.37 -8.27
N ARG A 145 10.30 0.00 -7.83
CA ARG A 145 11.38 -0.52 -8.68
C ARG A 145 12.27 -1.50 -7.90
N GLU A 146 13.18 -2.11 -8.60
CA GLU A 146 14.15 -3.01 -8.03
C GLU A 146 15.12 -2.30 -7.08
N PHE A 147 15.64 -3.06 -6.10
CA PHE A 147 16.76 -2.61 -5.29
C PHE A 147 17.97 -2.30 -6.16
N SER A 148 18.65 -1.20 -5.83
CA SER A 148 20.01 -1.00 -6.29
C SER A 148 20.96 -1.92 -5.50
N PRO A 149 22.05 -2.42 -6.12
CA PRO A 149 23.07 -3.19 -5.37
C PRO A 149 23.70 -2.42 -4.19
N THR A 150 23.60 -1.09 -4.22
CA THR A 150 24.09 -0.19 -3.16
C THR A 150 23.04 0.14 -2.10
N ASP A 151 21.80 -0.34 -2.26
CA ASP A 151 20.75 -0.08 -1.27
C ASP A 151 21.05 -0.80 0.04
N ALA A 152 20.82 -0.11 1.16
CA ALA A 152 20.92 -0.71 2.47
C ALA A 152 19.94 -1.88 2.57
N THR A 153 20.35 -2.93 3.27
CA THR A 153 19.53 -4.11 3.54
C THR A 153 19.21 -4.97 2.31
N VAL A 154 19.72 -4.67 1.11
CA VAL A 154 19.47 -5.50 -0.09
C VAL A 154 19.81 -6.98 0.15
N GLY A 155 20.85 -7.27 0.91
CA GLY A 155 21.27 -8.64 1.27
C GLY A 155 20.32 -9.36 2.23
N ASP A 156 19.35 -8.66 2.82
CA ASP A 156 18.35 -9.24 3.72
C ASP A 156 17.10 -9.74 2.96
N TYR A 157 17.06 -9.53 1.64
CA TYR A 157 15.91 -9.80 0.81
C TYR A 157 16.20 -10.73 -0.36
N GLN A 158 15.18 -11.47 -0.75
CA GLN A 158 15.17 -12.30 -1.95
C GLN A 158 14.04 -11.81 -2.87
N PRO A 159 14.28 -11.59 -4.17
CA PRO A 159 13.22 -11.22 -5.11
C PRO A 159 12.19 -12.35 -5.22
N LEU A 160 10.91 -11.98 -5.27
CA LEU A 160 9.79 -12.93 -5.46
C LEU A 160 9.50 -13.17 -6.93
N PHE A 161 9.80 -12.19 -7.79
CA PHE A 161 9.57 -12.25 -9.22
C PHE A 161 10.75 -11.64 -9.96
N GLU A 162 11.01 -12.12 -11.16
CA GLU A 162 11.95 -11.46 -12.07
C GLU A 162 11.35 -10.12 -12.52
N ASN A 163 12.16 -9.08 -12.56
CA ASN A 163 11.78 -7.72 -13.00
C ASN A 163 10.60 -7.11 -12.22
N GLY A 164 10.54 -7.31 -10.93
CA GLY A 164 9.50 -6.73 -10.09
C GLY A 164 10.03 -6.23 -8.75
N GLY A 165 9.48 -5.12 -8.26
CA GLY A 165 9.84 -4.52 -6.97
C GLY A 165 9.31 -5.29 -5.74
N TRP A 166 9.15 -6.61 -5.83
CA TRP A 166 8.62 -7.44 -4.74
C TRP A 166 9.67 -8.37 -4.17
N TYR A 167 9.84 -8.29 -2.87
CA TYR A 167 10.91 -8.97 -2.15
C TYR A 167 10.39 -9.66 -0.90
N LYS A 168 10.95 -10.82 -0.60
CA LYS A 168 10.73 -11.54 0.65
C LYS A 168 11.92 -11.28 1.58
N ARG A 169 11.66 -10.88 2.82
CA ARG A 169 12.71 -10.79 3.85
C ARG A 169 13.19 -12.19 4.24
N VAL A 170 14.50 -12.42 4.22
CA VAL A 170 15.12 -13.73 4.53
C VAL A 170 16.10 -13.67 5.70
N ARG A 171 16.41 -12.44 6.18
CA ARG A 171 17.31 -12.22 7.34
C ARG A 171 16.83 -11.06 8.21
#